data_552b07fcab122da62ded486fb28cde61
#
_entry.id   552b07fcab122da62ded486fb28cde61
#
_cell.length_a   1.000
_cell.length_b   1.000
_cell.length_c   1.000
_cell.angle_alpha   90.00
_cell.angle_beta   90.00
_cell.angle_gamma   90.00
#
_symmetry.space_group_name_H-M   'P 1'
#
loop_
_entity.id
_entity.type
_entity.pdbx_description
1 polymer ?
#
loop_
_entity_poly.entity_id
_entity_poly.type
_entity_poly.pdbx_seq_one_letter_code
_entity_poly.pdbx_strand_id
1 'polypeptide(L)'
;TDTIQHPGYTRQQTVAVLVGSSIMLTMSMGMRQSWGLFSLPITQDLGVSVADFMLAIAVQNLVWGATQPIVGAYADKFGSRLVTVLGTLLYAAGIGVTMAATGTLMLIIGLGFMIGIAMSCTALMLAMAASARAVSASRRTFVLGIISAMGSVGSFIAAPLAEGLISSQGWLIAMVAFIGLCIVMLPAAYFVGSGDKAAAEISRTSTAPDANLSLKQALIDASQHSGYVITAVAFFVCGLQLIFIAMHLPNYIALCGLAPWLGAAALGTIGAFNAIGCYLLGWLGREVSEX
;
A
#
# COMPACT_ATOMS: atom_id res chain seq x y z
N THR A 1 10.34 10.04 -31.11
CA THR A 1 10.12 10.67 -29.77
C THR A 1 9.39 9.68 -28.89
N ASP A 2 10.14 9.07 -28.00
CA ASP A 2 9.65 8.05 -27.09
C ASP A 2 8.78 8.71 -26.01
N THR A 3 7.48 8.78 -26.26
CA THR A 3 6.56 9.41 -25.30
C THR A 3 6.32 8.46 -24.10
N ILE A 4 6.31 9.03 -22.91
CA ILE A 4 6.06 8.25 -21.66
C ILE A 4 4.64 7.68 -21.66
N GLN A 5 3.69 8.39 -22.24
CA GLN A 5 2.26 8.05 -22.20
C GLN A 5 1.88 6.92 -23.15
N HIS A 6 0.87 6.13 -22.78
CA HIS A 6 0.21 5.18 -23.66
C HIS A 6 -0.59 5.94 -24.73
N PRO A 7 -0.61 5.51 -26.02
CA PRO A 7 -1.32 6.25 -27.08
C PRO A 7 -2.79 6.54 -26.82
N GLY A 8 -3.47 5.73 -26.02
CA GLY A 8 -4.88 5.92 -25.67
C GLY A 8 -5.13 6.92 -24.54
N TYR A 9 -4.07 7.48 -23.94
CA TYR A 9 -4.19 8.41 -22.80
C TYR A 9 -3.71 9.81 -23.19
N THR A 10 -4.39 10.84 -22.68
CA THR A 10 -3.88 12.21 -22.80
C THR A 10 -2.73 12.43 -21.79
N ARG A 11 -1.84 13.38 -22.07
CA ARG A 11 -0.75 13.74 -21.18
C ARG A 11 -1.25 14.11 -19.77
N GLN A 12 -2.36 14.84 -19.70
CA GLN A 12 -2.97 15.22 -18.42
C GLN A 12 -3.46 14.01 -17.63
N GLN A 13 -4.08 13.03 -18.30
CA GLN A 13 -4.54 11.79 -17.67
C GLN A 13 -3.35 10.98 -17.14
N THR A 14 -2.30 10.83 -17.94
CA THR A 14 -1.09 10.08 -17.53
C THR A 14 -0.47 10.74 -16.30
N VAL A 15 -0.24 12.05 -16.32
CA VAL A 15 0.33 12.78 -15.18
C VAL A 15 -0.57 12.66 -13.95
N ALA A 16 -1.88 12.82 -14.10
CA ALA A 16 -2.83 12.73 -13.00
C ALA A 16 -2.81 11.33 -12.35
N VAL A 17 -2.78 10.26 -13.17
CA VAL A 17 -2.70 8.88 -12.68
C VAL A 17 -1.39 8.65 -11.93
N LEU A 18 -0.26 9.06 -12.51
CA LEU A 18 1.06 8.82 -11.90
C LEU A 18 1.24 9.59 -10.60
N VAL A 19 0.86 10.87 -10.57
CA VAL A 19 0.95 11.72 -9.36
C VAL A 19 -0.04 11.21 -8.31
N GLY A 20 -1.28 10.91 -8.71
CA GLY A 20 -2.29 10.37 -7.80
C GLY A 20 -1.85 9.05 -7.18
N SER A 21 -1.35 8.11 -8.00
CA SER A 21 -0.84 6.81 -7.54
C SER A 21 0.33 6.98 -6.58
N SER A 22 1.26 7.90 -6.89
CA SER A 22 2.44 8.17 -6.05
C SER A 22 2.03 8.70 -4.68
N ILE A 23 1.18 9.72 -4.63
CA ILE A 23 0.73 10.34 -3.37
C ILE A 23 -0.09 9.32 -2.56
N MET A 24 -1.05 8.65 -3.20
CA MET A 24 -1.90 7.65 -2.54
C MET A 24 -1.04 6.55 -1.91
N LEU A 25 -0.09 6.01 -2.67
CA LEU A 25 0.77 4.94 -2.19
C LEU A 25 1.72 5.41 -1.07
N THR A 26 2.27 6.63 -1.19
CA THR A 26 3.12 7.26 -0.17
C THR A 26 2.37 7.34 1.16
N MET A 27 1.13 7.87 1.15
CA MET A 27 0.32 8.02 2.37
C MET A 27 -0.08 6.66 2.94
N SER A 28 -0.61 5.76 2.10
CA SER A 28 -1.11 4.45 2.52
C SER A 28 0.00 3.58 3.11
N MET A 29 1.15 3.48 2.43
CA MET A 29 2.28 2.66 2.89
C MET A 29 3.01 3.29 4.08
N GLY A 30 3.08 4.61 4.11
CA GLY A 30 3.65 5.34 5.25
C GLY A 30 2.89 5.05 6.54
N MET A 31 1.56 5.20 6.51
CA MET A 31 0.70 4.87 7.66
C MET A 31 0.86 3.41 8.07
N ARG A 32 0.82 2.50 7.08
CA ARG A 32 0.95 1.06 7.32
C ARG A 32 2.25 0.70 8.08
N GLN A 33 3.37 1.25 7.64
CA GLN A 33 4.68 0.92 8.24
C GLN A 33 4.87 1.50 9.64
N SER A 34 4.05 2.48 10.01
CA SER A 34 4.14 3.16 11.30
C SER A 34 3.35 2.46 12.41
N TRP A 35 2.48 1.47 12.11
CA TRP A 35 1.61 0.84 13.11
C TRP A 35 2.38 0.23 14.28
N GLY A 36 3.60 -0.26 14.06
CA GLY A 36 4.44 -0.81 15.13
C GLY A 36 4.72 0.18 16.25
N LEU A 37 4.82 1.48 15.93
CA LEU A 37 5.07 2.56 16.90
C LEU A 37 3.85 2.80 17.81
N PHE A 38 2.65 2.50 17.33
CA PHE A 38 1.41 2.66 18.08
C PHE A 38 1.14 1.51 19.06
N SER A 39 1.87 0.40 18.94
CA SER A 39 1.59 -0.82 19.71
C SER A 39 1.59 -0.57 21.22
N LEU A 40 2.70 -0.05 21.76
CA LEU A 40 2.82 0.18 23.21
C LEU A 40 1.87 1.27 23.70
N PRO A 41 1.79 2.46 23.07
CA PRO A 41 0.87 3.48 23.54
C PRO A 41 -0.60 3.04 23.58
N ILE A 42 -1.07 2.36 22.54
CA ILE A 42 -2.47 1.89 22.46
C ILE A 42 -2.73 0.81 23.50
N THR A 43 -1.82 -0.17 23.62
CA THR A 43 -2.04 -1.29 24.55
C THR A 43 -2.02 -0.83 26.00
N GLN A 44 -1.17 0.12 26.34
CA GLN A 44 -1.10 0.70 27.69
C GLN A 44 -2.38 1.50 28.01
N ASP A 45 -2.86 2.29 27.08
CA ASP A 45 -4.04 3.16 27.27
C ASP A 45 -5.35 2.34 27.37
N LEU A 46 -5.49 1.33 26.51
CA LEU A 46 -6.69 0.48 26.46
C LEU A 46 -6.65 -0.69 27.45
N GLY A 47 -5.52 -0.95 28.09
CA GLY A 47 -5.37 -2.09 29.01
C GLY A 47 -5.47 -3.44 28.31
N VAL A 48 -5.11 -3.50 27.01
CA VAL A 48 -5.09 -4.75 26.23
C VAL A 48 -3.65 -5.25 26.07
N SER A 49 -3.50 -6.53 25.72
CA SER A 49 -2.17 -7.09 25.56
C SER A 49 -1.52 -6.68 24.23
N VAL A 50 -0.21 -6.71 24.17
CA VAL A 50 0.55 -6.53 22.92
C VAL A 50 0.15 -7.64 21.92
N ALA A 51 -0.16 -8.85 22.41
CA ALA A 51 -0.63 -9.96 21.58
C ALA A 51 -1.97 -9.62 20.88
N ASP A 52 -2.88 -8.94 21.59
CA ASP A 52 -4.17 -8.49 21.01
C ASP A 52 -3.94 -7.47 19.87
N PHE A 53 -3.03 -6.53 20.08
CA PHE A 53 -2.68 -5.56 19.04
C PHE A 53 -2.06 -6.27 17.81
N MET A 54 -1.12 -7.19 18.06
CA MET A 54 -0.47 -7.97 16.99
C MET A 54 -1.48 -8.87 16.27
N LEU A 55 -2.50 -9.38 16.98
CA LEU A 55 -3.61 -10.11 16.35
C LEU A 55 -4.40 -9.21 15.38
N ALA A 56 -4.69 -7.96 15.77
CA ALA A 56 -5.36 -7.01 14.86
C ALA A 56 -4.51 -6.75 13.62
N ILE A 57 -3.18 -6.59 13.76
CA ILE A 57 -2.24 -6.44 12.64
C ILE A 57 -2.21 -7.71 11.76
N ALA A 58 -2.24 -8.90 12.37
CA ALA A 58 -2.27 -10.17 11.62
C ALA A 58 -3.57 -10.26 10.78
N VAL A 59 -4.72 -9.93 11.40
CA VAL A 59 -6.00 -9.86 10.70
C VAL A 59 -5.93 -8.82 9.56
N GLN A 60 -5.33 -7.66 9.80
CA GLN A 60 -5.15 -6.61 8.78
C GLN A 60 -4.43 -7.17 7.53
N ASN A 61 -3.32 -7.85 7.73
CA ASN A 61 -2.51 -8.39 6.62
C ASN A 61 -3.23 -9.54 5.91
N LEU A 62 -3.93 -10.40 6.66
CA LEU A 62 -4.73 -11.50 6.09
C LEU A 62 -5.89 -10.94 5.24
N VAL A 63 -6.64 -9.98 5.79
CA VAL A 63 -7.76 -9.33 5.09
C VAL A 63 -7.24 -8.58 3.86
N TRP A 64 -6.13 -7.84 4.01
CA TRP A 64 -5.48 -7.14 2.89
C TRP A 64 -5.17 -8.11 1.74
N GLY A 65 -4.52 -9.24 2.03
CA GLY A 65 -4.19 -10.23 1.01
C GLY A 65 -5.42 -10.88 0.39
N ALA A 66 -6.38 -11.30 1.22
CA ALA A 66 -7.58 -12.00 0.78
C ALA A 66 -8.51 -11.12 -0.08
N THR A 67 -8.57 -9.82 0.20
CA THR A 67 -9.47 -8.92 -0.53
C THR A 67 -8.85 -8.33 -1.80
N GLN A 68 -7.53 -8.44 -2.00
CA GLN A 68 -6.86 -7.88 -3.20
C GLN A 68 -7.47 -8.37 -4.53
N PRO A 69 -7.70 -9.68 -4.76
CA PRO A 69 -8.30 -10.12 -6.02
C PRO A 69 -9.72 -9.58 -6.23
N ILE A 70 -10.50 -9.50 -5.14
CA ILE A 70 -11.88 -8.99 -5.17
C ILE A 70 -11.85 -7.50 -5.55
N VAL A 71 -11.02 -6.72 -4.87
CA VAL A 71 -10.86 -5.28 -5.11
C VAL A 71 -10.35 -5.03 -6.54
N GLY A 72 -9.40 -5.85 -7.01
CA GLY A 72 -8.91 -5.78 -8.39
C GLY A 72 -10.04 -5.96 -9.40
N ALA A 73 -10.86 -7.00 -9.22
CA ALA A 73 -12.02 -7.27 -10.10
C ALA A 73 -13.04 -6.10 -10.06
N TYR A 74 -13.27 -5.53 -8.88
CA TYR A 74 -14.15 -4.35 -8.76
C TYR A 74 -13.56 -3.12 -9.46
N ALA A 75 -12.25 -2.91 -9.36
CA ALA A 75 -11.58 -1.80 -10.02
C ALA A 75 -11.64 -1.95 -11.55
N ASP A 76 -11.51 -3.17 -12.05
CA ASP A 76 -11.63 -3.44 -13.50
C ASP A 76 -13.05 -3.23 -13.99
N LYS A 77 -14.06 -3.55 -13.18
CA LYS A 77 -15.48 -3.43 -13.55
C LYS A 77 -16.02 -2.00 -13.40
N PHE A 78 -15.70 -1.32 -12.31
CA PHE A 78 -16.31 -0.04 -11.92
C PHE A 78 -15.35 1.14 -12.03
N GLY A 79 -14.10 0.87 -12.37
CA GLY A 79 -13.05 1.88 -12.47
C GLY A 79 -12.25 2.02 -11.16
N SER A 80 -11.00 2.43 -11.30
CA SER A 80 -10.07 2.61 -10.17
C SER A 80 -10.51 3.75 -9.24
N ARG A 81 -11.14 4.79 -9.80
CA ARG A 81 -11.57 5.99 -9.04
C ARG A 81 -12.49 5.64 -7.87
N LEU A 82 -13.57 4.91 -8.18
CA LEU A 82 -14.56 4.55 -7.14
C LEU A 82 -13.90 3.75 -6.02
N VAL A 83 -13.10 2.76 -6.41
CA VAL A 83 -12.46 1.85 -5.46
C VAL A 83 -11.46 2.59 -4.57
N THR A 84 -10.60 3.44 -5.15
CA THR A 84 -9.57 4.16 -4.37
C THR A 84 -10.18 5.21 -3.44
N VAL A 85 -11.22 5.93 -3.89
CA VAL A 85 -11.90 6.93 -3.05
C VAL A 85 -12.62 6.24 -1.88
N LEU A 86 -13.39 5.18 -2.16
CA LEU A 86 -14.08 4.43 -1.09
C LEU A 86 -13.05 3.79 -0.13
N GLY A 87 -11.95 3.29 -0.65
CA GLY A 87 -10.86 2.74 0.16
C GLY A 87 -10.26 3.80 1.09
N THR A 88 -10.04 5.02 0.59
CA THR A 88 -9.51 6.13 1.39
C THR A 88 -10.48 6.51 2.52
N LEU A 89 -11.77 6.59 2.21
CA LEU A 89 -12.80 6.87 3.22
C LEU A 89 -12.88 5.75 4.27
N LEU A 90 -12.80 4.51 3.82
CA LEU A 90 -12.78 3.35 4.72
C LEU A 90 -11.52 3.34 5.60
N TYR A 91 -10.37 3.79 5.06
CA TYR A 91 -9.12 3.92 5.82
C TYR A 91 -9.32 4.92 6.97
N ALA A 92 -9.84 6.11 6.66
CA ALA A 92 -10.12 7.14 7.66
C ALA A 92 -11.13 6.64 8.71
N ALA A 93 -12.19 5.96 8.27
CA ALA A 93 -13.21 5.38 9.17
C ALA A 93 -12.58 4.30 10.07
N GLY A 94 -11.71 3.46 9.53
CA GLY A 94 -10.99 2.43 10.31
C GLY A 94 -10.09 3.04 11.39
N ILE A 95 -9.39 4.13 11.07
CA ILE A 95 -8.61 4.89 12.05
C ILE A 95 -9.58 5.43 13.13
N GLY A 96 -10.71 6.02 12.74
CA GLY A 96 -11.71 6.54 13.68
C GLY A 96 -12.25 5.46 14.63
N VAL A 97 -12.55 4.26 14.12
CA VAL A 97 -12.98 3.13 14.94
C VAL A 97 -11.86 2.70 15.90
N THR A 98 -10.61 2.70 15.43
CA THR A 98 -9.44 2.37 16.26
C THR A 98 -9.27 3.39 17.39
N MET A 99 -9.46 4.69 17.11
CA MET A 99 -9.40 5.77 18.13
C MET A 99 -10.51 5.62 19.19
N ALA A 100 -11.68 5.14 18.78
CA ALA A 100 -12.82 4.91 19.67
C ALA A 100 -12.80 3.54 20.35
N ALA A 101 -11.73 2.75 20.12
CA ALA A 101 -11.68 1.38 20.64
C ALA A 101 -11.63 1.36 22.16
N THR A 102 -12.41 0.45 22.76
CA THR A 102 -12.45 0.21 24.20
C THR A 102 -11.96 -1.19 24.54
N GLY A 103 -11.42 -1.92 23.58
CA GLY A 103 -10.90 -3.29 23.79
C GLY A 103 -10.52 -3.96 22.47
N THR A 104 -10.10 -5.21 22.60
CA THR A 104 -9.52 -6.02 21.52
C THR A 104 -10.43 -6.12 20.29
N LEU A 105 -11.74 -6.33 20.49
CA LEU A 105 -12.66 -6.53 19.37
C LEU A 105 -12.74 -5.29 18.47
N MET A 106 -12.82 -4.09 19.05
CA MET A 106 -12.85 -2.85 18.27
C MET A 106 -11.53 -2.61 17.55
N LEU A 107 -10.39 -2.97 18.16
CA LEU A 107 -9.09 -2.94 17.48
C LEU A 107 -9.09 -3.86 16.26
N ILE A 108 -9.60 -5.09 16.39
CA ILE A 108 -9.67 -6.04 15.28
C ILE A 108 -10.58 -5.48 14.16
N ILE A 109 -11.70 -4.87 14.50
CA ILE A 109 -12.64 -4.31 13.51
C ILE A 109 -11.99 -3.12 12.79
N GLY A 110 -11.50 -2.12 13.54
CA GLY A 110 -10.93 -0.88 12.98
C GLY A 110 -9.60 -1.14 12.29
N LEU A 111 -8.60 -1.53 13.08
CA LEU A 111 -7.23 -1.71 12.61
C LEU A 111 -7.09 -2.96 11.73
N GLY A 112 -7.79 -4.05 12.05
CA GLY A 112 -7.73 -5.31 11.32
C GLY A 112 -8.56 -5.29 10.04
N PHE A 113 -9.88 -5.34 10.16
CA PHE A 113 -10.79 -5.52 9.01
C PHE A 113 -10.89 -4.26 8.15
N MET A 114 -11.25 -3.12 8.74
CA MET A 114 -11.54 -1.90 7.95
C MET A 114 -10.28 -1.40 7.24
N ILE A 115 -9.17 -1.28 7.98
CA ILE A 115 -7.91 -0.83 7.37
C ILE A 115 -7.36 -1.90 6.42
N GLY A 116 -7.52 -3.20 6.72
CA GLY A 116 -7.12 -4.28 5.82
C GLY A 116 -7.79 -4.19 4.44
N ILE A 117 -9.12 -4.01 4.41
CA ILE A 117 -9.86 -3.81 3.15
C ILE A 117 -9.43 -2.50 2.48
N ALA A 118 -9.32 -1.41 3.25
CA ALA A 118 -8.93 -0.10 2.74
C ALA A 118 -7.55 -0.16 2.04
N MET A 119 -6.62 -0.91 2.60
CA MET A 119 -5.28 -1.12 2.01
C MET A 119 -5.36 -1.83 0.66
N SER A 120 -6.27 -2.80 0.47
CA SER A 120 -6.46 -3.43 -0.84
C SER A 120 -6.89 -2.40 -1.89
N CYS A 121 -7.63 -1.38 -1.47
CA CYS A 121 -8.14 -0.32 -2.36
C CYS A 121 -7.12 0.80 -2.62
N THR A 122 -6.11 0.99 -1.76
CA THR A 122 -5.23 2.17 -1.80
C THR A 122 -3.74 1.84 -1.89
N ALA A 123 -3.37 0.55 -1.82
CA ALA A 123 -1.96 0.17 -1.76
C ALA A 123 -1.40 -0.20 -3.14
N LEU A 124 -0.27 -0.89 -3.11
CA LEU A 124 0.67 -1.06 -4.21
C LEU A 124 0.03 -1.61 -5.50
N MET A 125 -0.79 -2.66 -5.40
CA MET A 125 -1.28 -3.36 -6.61
C MET A 125 -2.14 -2.46 -7.48
N LEU A 126 -3.08 -1.71 -6.88
CA LEU A 126 -3.98 -0.83 -7.63
C LEU A 126 -3.23 0.37 -8.22
N ALA A 127 -2.31 0.97 -7.43
CA ALA A 127 -1.46 2.07 -7.90
C ALA A 127 -0.59 1.64 -9.08
N MET A 128 0.02 0.45 -8.99
CA MET A 128 0.85 -0.10 -10.06
C MET A 128 0.03 -0.44 -11.31
N ALA A 129 -1.14 -1.08 -11.13
CA ALA A 129 -2.01 -1.43 -12.25
C ALA A 129 -2.49 -0.19 -13.01
N ALA A 130 -2.96 0.84 -12.30
CA ALA A 130 -3.40 2.10 -12.91
C ALA A 130 -2.24 2.79 -13.66
N SER A 131 -1.07 2.85 -13.04
CA SER A 131 0.14 3.47 -13.63
C SER A 131 0.63 2.69 -14.85
N ALA A 132 0.64 1.35 -14.79
CA ALA A 132 1.08 0.49 -15.89
C ALA A 132 0.21 0.68 -17.14
N ARG A 133 -1.10 0.89 -16.95
CA ARG A 133 -2.04 1.13 -18.05
C ARG A 133 -1.84 2.51 -18.71
N ALA A 134 -1.37 3.49 -17.95
CA ALA A 134 -1.24 4.89 -18.41
C ALA A 134 0.07 5.16 -19.16
N VAL A 135 1.04 4.24 -19.11
CA VAL A 135 2.38 4.47 -19.70
C VAL A 135 2.66 3.49 -20.84
N SER A 136 3.57 3.91 -21.74
CA SER A 136 4.04 3.08 -22.86
C SER A 136 4.80 1.86 -22.34
N ALA A 137 4.78 0.76 -23.11
CA ALA A 137 5.45 -0.50 -22.75
C ALA A 137 6.93 -0.30 -22.44
N SER A 138 7.63 0.53 -23.25
CA SER A 138 9.07 0.79 -23.11
C SER A 138 9.43 1.49 -21.80
N ARG A 139 8.50 2.25 -21.20
CA ARG A 139 8.75 3.01 -19.96
C ARG A 139 8.14 2.35 -18.72
N ARG A 140 7.40 1.26 -18.91
CA ARG A 140 6.58 0.64 -17.84
C ARG A 140 7.44 0.24 -16.64
N THR A 141 8.51 -0.52 -16.86
CA THR A 141 9.38 -1.01 -15.78
C THR A 141 9.96 0.14 -14.93
N PHE A 142 10.44 1.17 -15.61
CA PHE A 142 11.01 2.35 -14.93
C PHE A 142 9.95 3.08 -14.09
N VAL A 143 8.77 3.33 -14.67
CA VAL A 143 7.69 4.04 -13.98
C VAL A 143 7.19 3.23 -12.78
N LEU A 144 7.04 1.91 -12.93
CA LEU A 144 6.63 1.04 -11.81
C LEU A 144 7.67 1.04 -10.68
N GLY A 145 8.96 1.11 -11.02
CA GLY A 145 10.03 1.28 -10.03
C GLY A 145 9.88 2.58 -9.24
N ILE A 146 9.60 3.69 -9.92
CA ILE A 146 9.35 4.99 -9.27
C ILE A 146 8.12 4.90 -8.34
N ILE A 147 6.99 4.38 -8.85
CA ILE A 147 5.75 4.25 -8.06
C ILE A 147 6.01 3.41 -6.80
N SER A 148 6.73 2.29 -6.94
CA SER A 148 7.10 1.43 -5.80
C SER A 148 7.98 2.19 -4.79
N ALA A 149 8.97 2.94 -5.29
CA ALA A 149 9.86 3.76 -4.44
C ALA A 149 9.07 4.80 -3.63
N MET A 150 8.00 5.37 -4.21
CA MET A 150 7.17 6.36 -3.51
C MET A 150 6.48 5.78 -2.26
N GLY A 151 6.09 4.50 -2.29
CA GLY A 151 5.59 3.83 -1.09
C GLY A 151 6.63 3.78 0.04
N SER A 152 7.89 3.55 -0.31
CA SER A 152 9.00 3.51 0.65
C SER A 152 9.37 4.91 1.16
N VAL A 153 9.24 5.94 0.32
CA VAL A 153 9.38 7.34 0.74
C VAL A 153 8.32 7.66 1.82
N GLY A 154 7.10 7.12 1.65
CA GLY A 154 6.06 7.24 2.67
C GLY A 154 6.50 6.69 4.02
N SER A 155 7.10 5.52 4.03
CA SER A 155 7.61 4.89 5.27
C SER A 155 8.72 5.73 5.91
N PHE A 156 9.62 6.29 5.09
CA PHE A 156 10.71 7.15 5.56
C PHE A 156 10.18 8.40 6.28
N ILE A 157 9.09 8.99 5.78
CA ILE A 157 8.53 10.24 6.32
C ILE A 157 7.57 9.96 7.48
N ALA A 158 6.68 8.95 7.32
CA ALA A 158 5.58 8.75 8.27
C ALA A 158 6.04 8.23 9.63
N ALA A 159 7.10 7.39 9.69
CA ALA A 159 7.56 6.82 10.96
C ALA A 159 8.12 7.90 11.90
N PRO A 160 9.04 8.80 11.48
CA PRO A 160 9.46 9.90 12.35
C PRO A 160 8.33 10.87 12.70
N LEU A 161 7.41 11.14 11.77
CA LEU A 161 6.25 12.00 12.03
C LEU A 161 5.36 11.36 13.12
N ALA A 162 5.05 10.07 12.98
CA ALA A 162 4.23 9.34 13.94
C ALA A 162 4.88 9.35 15.32
N GLU A 163 6.17 8.99 15.41
CA GLU A 163 6.91 8.96 16.68
C GLU A 163 6.96 10.34 17.33
N GLY A 164 7.23 11.38 16.55
CA GLY A 164 7.28 12.77 17.08
C GLY A 164 5.94 13.20 17.65
N LEU A 165 4.83 12.83 17.01
CA LEU A 165 3.48 13.15 17.51
C LEU A 165 3.11 12.28 18.71
N ILE A 166 3.41 10.99 18.68
CA ILE A 166 3.12 10.06 19.79
C ILE A 166 3.86 10.53 21.05
N SER A 167 5.15 10.86 20.94
CA SER A 167 5.98 11.23 22.08
C SER A 167 5.63 12.60 22.65
N SER A 168 5.17 13.55 21.82
CA SER A 168 4.88 14.91 22.26
C SER A 168 3.40 15.14 22.63
N GLN A 169 2.46 14.47 21.98
CA GLN A 169 1.03 14.75 22.11
C GLN A 169 0.16 13.51 22.30
N GLY A 170 0.78 12.34 22.24
CA GLY A 170 0.09 11.05 22.43
C GLY A 170 -0.44 10.45 21.13
N TRP A 171 -0.80 9.16 21.23
CA TRP A 171 -1.17 8.34 20.07
C TRP A 171 -2.47 8.82 19.40
N LEU A 172 -3.41 9.38 20.16
CA LEU A 172 -4.68 9.89 19.61
C LEU A 172 -4.44 11.04 18.61
N ILE A 173 -3.57 12.00 18.98
CA ILE A 173 -3.23 13.13 18.08
C ILE A 173 -2.47 12.62 16.85
N ALA A 174 -1.59 11.64 17.02
CA ALA A 174 -0.92 11.01 15.87
C ALA A 174 -1.93 10.34 14.92
N MET A 175 -2.99 9.72 15.46
CA MET A 175 -4.08 9.16 14.63
C MET A 175 -4.91 10.23 13.93
N VAL A 176 -5.17 11.37 14.59
CA VAL A 176 -5.83 12.53 13.95
C VAL A 176 -4.97 13.01 12.76
N ALA A 177 -3.64 13.06 12.94
CA ALA A 177 -2.74 13.41 11.83
C ALA A 177 -2.85 12.40 10.68
N PHE A 178 -3.00 11.11 11.00
CA PHE A 178 -3.21 10.06 9.96
C PHE A 178 -4.54 10.25 9.22
N ILE A 179 -5.61 10.67 9.91
CA ILE A 179 -6.87 11.07 9.24
C ILE A 179 -6.60 12.27 8.33
N GLY A 180 -5.78 13.21 8.76
CA GLY A 180 -5.32 14.33 7.92
C GLY A 180 -4.62 13.84 6.65
N LEU A 181 -3.76 12.81 6.76
CA LEU A 181 -3.13 12.20 5.59
C LEU A 181 -4.18 11.55 4.67
N CYS A 182 -5.24 10.94 5.21
CA CYS A 182 -6.34 10.42 4.41
C CYS A 182 -7.08 11.53 3.66
N ILE A 183 -7.25 12.72 4.28
CA ILE A 183 -7.84 13.88 3.60
C ILE A 183 -6.98 14.31 2.40
N VAL A 184 -5.64 14.35 2.57
CA VAL A 184 -4.70 14.62 1.48
C VAL A 184 -4.74 13.51 0.42
N MET A 185 -4.93 12.25 0.85
CA MET A 185 -5.00 11.10 -0.04
C MET A 185 -6.27 11.08 -0.91
N LEU A 186 -7.39 11.69 -0.46
CA LEU A 186 -8.67 11.69 -1.20
C LEU A 186 -8.56 12.28 -2.62
N PRO A 187 -8.04 13.49 -2.83
CA PRO A 187 -7.88 14.00 -4.20
C PRO A 187 -6.89 13.14 -5.01
N ALA A 188 -5.84 12.62 -4.38
CA ALA A 188 -4.90 11.72 -5.06
C ALA A 188 -5.61 10.45 -5.53
N ALA A 189 -6.42 9.82 -4.68
CA ALA A 189 -7.24 8.65 -4.99
C ALA A 189 -8.20 8.93 -6.15
N TYR A 190 -8.82 10.12 -6.15
CA TYR A 190 -9.70 10.54 -7.24
C TYR A 190 -8.93 10.62 -8.58
N PHE A 191 -7.70 11.14 -8.56
CA PHE A 191 -6.87 11.30 -9.75
C PHE A 191 -6.32 9.96 -10.29
N VAL A 192 -6.18 8.92 -9.45
CA VAL A 192 -5.80 7.57 -9.91
C VAL A 192 -6.75 7.08 -11.01
N GLY A 193 -8.04 7.38 -10.90
CA GLY A 193 -9.03 6.99 -11.90
C GLY A 193 -9.18 7.94 -13.07
N SER A 194 -8.26 8.89 -13.28
CA SER A 194 -8.34 9.83 -14.42
C SER A 194 -8.28 9.12 -15.78
N GLY A 195 -7.68 7.94 -15.81
CA GLY A 195 -7.57 7.11 -17.01
C GLY A 195 -8.63 6.02 -17.17
N ASP A 196 -9.60 5.90 -16.26
CA ASP A 196 -10.55 4.78 -16.26
C ASP A 196 -11.33 4.67 -17.58
N LYS A 197 -11.76 5.80 -18.15
CA LYS A 197 -12.49 5.81 -19.44
C LYS A 197 -11.59 5.33 -20.59
N ALA A 198 -10.35 5.81 -20.64
CA ALA A 198 -9.37 5.40 -21.65
C ALA A 198 -9.05 3.90 -21.51
N ALA A 199 -8.85 3.42 -20.27
CA ALA A 199 -8.61 2.00 -20.00
C ALA A 199 -9.78 1.13 -20.45
N ALA A 200 -11.02 1.55 -20.18
CA ALA A 200 -12.22 0.82 -20.58
C ALA A 200 -12.36 0.76 -22.11
N GLU A 201 -12.03 1.84 -22.80
CA GLU A 201 -12.08 1.90 -24.25
C GLU A 201 -11.02 1.00 -24.90
N ILE A 202 -9.80 1.03 -24.37
CA ILE A 202 -8.70 0.15 -24.83
C ILE A 202 -9.09 -1.33 -24.61
N SER A 203 -9.68 -1.65 -23.44
CA SER A 203 -10.12 -3.02 -23.13
C SER A 203 -11.21 -3.52 -24.11
N ARG A 204 -12.11 -2.65 -24.53
CA ARG A 204 -13.19 -2.99 -25.50
C ARG A 204 -12.63 -3.26 -26.90
N THR A 205 -11.55 -2.58 -27.29
CA THR A 205 -10.94 -2.73 -28.62
C THR A 205 -9.92 -3.86 -28.68
N SER A 206 -9.45 -4.33 -27.52
CA SER A 206 -8.51 -5.46 -27.43
C SER A 206 -9.28 -6.77 -27.46
N THR A 207 -9.18 -7.50 -28.58
CA THR A 207 -9.66 -8.87 -28.70
C THR A 207 -8.67 -9.81 -27.96
N ALA A 208 -8.70 -9.80 -26.64
CA ALA A 208 -7.95 -10.78 -25.87
C ALA A 208 -8.77 -12.09 -25.85
N PRO A 209 -8.19 -13.22 -26.27
CA PRO A 209 -8.92 -14.50 -26.39
C PRO A 209 -9.40 -15.11 -25.07
N ASP A 210 -8.91 -14.64 -23.93
CA ASP A 210 -9.03 -15.35 -22.65
C ASP A 210 -9.96 -14.69 -21.61
N ALA A 211 -10.93 -13.90 -22.03
CA ALA A 211 -11.86 -13.21 -21.12
C ALA A 211 -12.79 -14.17 -20.32
N ASN A 212 -12.73 -15.47 -20.59
CA ASN A 212 -13.65 -16.47 -20.00
C ASN A 212 -12.97 -17.46 -19.05
N LEU A 213 -11.68 -17.28 -18.73
CA LEU A 213 -11.03 -18.15 -17.74
C LEU A 213 -11.57 -17.82 -16.34
N SER A 214 -12.12 -18.82 -15.67
CA SER A 214 -12.51 -18.65 -14.27
C SER A 214 -11.26 -18.39 -13.42
N LEU A 215 -11.40 -17.61 -12.35
CA LEU A 215 -10.30 -17.35 -11.41
C LEU A 215 -9.65 -18.66 -10.93
N LYS A 216 -10.47 -19.70 -10.70
CA LYS A 216 -10.00 -21.03 -10.31
C LYS A 216 -9.05 -21.63 -11.38
N GLN A 217 -9.44 -21.56 -12.65
CA GLN A 217 -8.63 -22.10 -13.75
C GLN A 217 -7.31 -21.34 -13.89
N ALA A 218 -7.38 -20.00 -13.81
CA ALA A 218 -6.18 -19.15 -13.87
C ALA A 218 -5.20 -19.48 -12.73
N LEU A 219 -5.71 -19.74 -11.51
CA LEU A 219 -4.87 -20.11 -10.36
C LEU A 219 -4.24 -21.49 -10.54
N ILE A 220 -5.00 -22.47 -11.07
CA ILE A 220 -4.48 -23.82 -11.34
C ILE A 220 -3.35 -23.72 -12.38
N ASP A 221 -3.59 -23.02 -13.49
CA ASP A 221 -2.60 -22.86 -14.57
C ASP A 221 -1.35 -22.15 -14.05
N ALA A 222 -1.51 -21.06 -13.28
CA ALA A 222 -0.39 -20.35 -12.67
C ALA A 222 0.43 -21.25 -11.74
N SER A 223 -0.23 -22.10 -10.93
CA SER A 223 0.44 -22.99 -9.97
C SER A 223 1.28 -24.07 -10.66
N GLN A 224 1.03 -24.36 -11.93
CA GLN A 224 1.81 -25.31 -12.71
C GLN A 224 3.10 -24.70 -13.29
N HIS A 225 3.22 -23.36 -13.27
CA HIS A 225 4.43 -22.68 -13.73
C HIS A 225 5.41 -22.47 -12.57
N SER A 226 6.57 -23.14 -12.62
CA SER A 226 7.58 -23.07 -11.55
C SER A 226 8.03 -21.64 -11.27
N GLY A 227 8.17 -20.81 -12.31
CA GLY A 227 8.53 -19.40 -12.15
C GLY A 227 7.52 -18.62 -11.30
N TYR A 228 6.23 -18.87 -11.50
CA TYR A 228 5.18 -18.26 -10.69
C TYR A 228 5.26 -18.72 -9.23
N VAL A 229 5.42 -20.02 -9.00
CA VAL A 229 5.50 -20.60 -7.64
C VAL A 229 6.73 -20.05 -6.89
N ILE A 230 7.90 -20.03 -7.55
CA ILE A 230 9.14 -19.48 -6.95
C ILE A 230 8.94 -18.00 -6.57
N THR A 231 8.36 -17.22 -7.49
CA THR A 231 8.08 -15.79 -7.24
C THR A 231 7.10 -15.61 -6.08
N ALA A 232 6.04 -16.42 -6.02
CA ALA A 232 5.05 -16.37 -4.95
C ALA A 232 5.68 -16.68 -3.58
N VAL A 233 6.54 -17.71 -3.51
CA VAL A 233 7.27 -18.08 -2.28
C VAL A 233 8.23 -16.95 -1.88
N ALA A 234 8.96 -16.37 -2.84
CA ALA A 234 9.89 -15.27 -2.58
C ALA A 234 9.13 -14.05 -2.01
N PHE A 235 7.97 -13.70 -2.59
CA PHE A 235 7.13 -12.61 -2.09
C PHE A 235 6.56 -12.90 -0.70
N PHE A 236 6.18 -14.16 -0.43
CA PHE A 236 5.70 -14.58 0.89
C PHE A 236 6.79 -14.37 1.94
N VAL A 237 8.02 -14.86 1.68
CA VAL A 237 9.15 -14.72 2.63
C VAL A 237 9.50 -13.24 2.83
N CYS A 238 9.56 -12.48 1.75
CA CYS A 238 9.84 -11.05 1.79
C CYS A 238 8.79 -10.30 2.64
N GLY A 239 7.50 -10.59 2.39
CA GLY A 239 6.40 -9.97 3.14
C GLY A 239 6.42 -10.31 4.62
N LEU A 240 6.66 -11.58 4.94
CA LEU A 240 6.76 -12.07 6.33
C LEU A 240 7.89 -11.35 7.07
N GLN A 241 9.07 -11.29 6.46
CA GLN A 241 10.25 -10.64 7.05
C GLN A 241 10.00 -9.14 7.28
N LEU A 242 9.44 -8.47 6.27
CA LEU A 242 9.21 -7.02 6.32
C LEU A 242 8.22 -6.64 7.41
N ILE A 243 7.08 -7.36 7.51
CA ILE A 243 6.05 -7.05 8.52
C ILE A 243 6.56 -7.41 9.92
N PHE A 244 7.30 -8.52 10.06
CA PHE A 244 7.88 -8.92 11.34
C PHE A 244 8.79 -7.82 11.89
N ILE A 245 9.71 -7.33 11.07
CA ILE A 245 10.64 -6.26 11.48
C ILE A 245 9.86 -4.98 11.80
N ALA A 246 8.95 -4.57 10.91
CA ALA A 246 8.21 -3.31 11.08
C ALA A 246 7.37 -3.28 12.37
N MET A 247 6.83 -4.42 12.78
CA MET A 247 5.94 -4.50 13.95
C MET A 247 6.70 -4.75 15.25
N HIS A 248 7.73 -5.58 15.21
CA HIS A 248 8.41 -6.00 16.44
C HIS A 248 9.62 -5.15 16.81
N LEU A 249 10.27 -4.51 15.83
CA LEU A 249 11.51 -3.75 16.10
C LEU A 249 11.28 -2.56 17.05
N PRO A 250 10.24 -1.72 16.89
CA PRO A 250 10.01 -0.64 17.87
C PRO A 250 9.79 -1.16 19.30
N ASN A 251 9.01 -2.22 19.44
CA ASN A 251 8.75 -2.84 20.74
C ASN A 251 10.05 -3.42 21.36
N TYR A 252 10.86 -4.08 20.56
CA TYR A 252 12.13 -4.64 20.99
C TYR A 252 13.09 -3.54 21.49
N ILE A 253 13.18 -2.44 20.76
CA ILE A 253 14.00 -1.29 21.14
C ILE A 253 13.54 -0.72 22.50
N ALA A 254 12.23 -0.61 22.70
CA ALA A 254 11.65 -0.13 23.97
C ALA A 254 11.95 -1.10 25.12
N LEU A 255 11.86 -2.42 24.89
CA LEU A 255 12.18 -3.45 25.89
C LEU A 255 13.65 -3.42 26.29
N CYS A 256 14.55 -3.03 25.38
CA CYS A 256 15.97 -2.85 25.67
C CYS A 256 16.27 -1.55 26.43
N GLY A 257 15.26 -0.75 26.75
CA GLY A 257 15.43 0.53 27.44
C GLY A 257 16.04 1.62 26.56
N LEU A 258 16.03 1.43 25.25
CA LEU A 258 16.58 2.41 24.30
C LEU A 258 15.52 3.45 23.95
N ALA A 259 15.97 4.62 23.51
CA ALA A 259 15.08 5.74 23.19
C ALA A 259 14.11 5.38 22.05
N PRO A 260 12.80 5.65 22.19
CA PRO A 260 11.79 5.25 21.17
C PRO A 260 12.06 5.80 19.77
N TRP A 261 12.69 6.98 19.65
CA TRP A 261 13.03 7.56 18.34
C TRP A 261 13.93 6.62 17.50
N LEU A 262 14.69 5.74 18.13
CA LEU A 262 15.53 4.75 17.41
C LEU A 262 14.68 3.77 16.61
N GLY A 263 13.49 3.41 17.11
CA GLY A 263 12.54 2.58 16.38
C GLY A 263 12.06 3.27 15.09
N ALA A 264 11.67 4.54 15.21
CA ALA A 264 11.25 5.35 14.06
C ALA A 264 12.39 5.55 13.06
N ALA A 265 13.61 5.83 13.59
CA ALA A 265 14.81 6.01 12.74
C ALA A 265 15.16 4.72 11.97
N ALA A 266 15.04 3.57 12.62
CA ALA A 266 15.29 2.27 11.98
C ALA A 266 14.26 2.01 10.85
N LEU A 267 12.97 2.22 11.13
CA LEU A 267 11.91 2.06 10.12
C LEU A 267 12.11 3.05 8.96
N GLY A 268 12.46 4.29 9.26
CA GLY A 268 12.77 5.30 8.26
C GLY A 268 13.96 4.89 7.39
N THR A 269 15.03 4.38 8.01
CA THR A 269 16.23 3.91 7.29
C THR A 269 15.86 2.75 6.34
N ILE A 270 15.06 1.78 6.81
CA ILE A 270 14.56 0.69 5.96
C ILE A 270 13.79 1.27 4.76
N GLY A 271 12.90 2.24 5.00
CA GLY A 271 12.14 2.92 3.94
C GLY A 271 13.05 3.61 2.92
N ALA A 272 14.07 4.33 3.40
CA ALA A 272 15.01 5.05 2.53
C ALA A 272 15.78 4.08 1.61
N PHE A 273 16.37 3.02 2.19
CA PHE A 273 17.13 2.05 1.40
C PHE A 273 16.24 1.25 0.45
N ASN A 274 14.99 0.95 0.86
CA ASN A 274 14.02 0.29 -0.02
C ASN A 274 13.63 1.20 -1.21
N ALA A 275 13.45 2.51 -0.97
CA ALA A 275 13.15 3.48 -2.04
C ALA A 275 14.30 3.52 -3.07
N ILE A 276 15.54 3.60 -2.57
CA ILE A 276 16.73 3.58 -3.42
C ILE A 276 16.78 2.28 -4.25
N GLY A 277 16.56 1.13 -3.59
CA GLY A 277 16.57 -0.18 -4.26
C GLY A 277 15.51 -0.28 -5.35
N CYS A 278 14.28 0.14 -5.07
CA CYS A 278 13.17 0.14 -6.05
C CYS A 278 13.50 1.04 -7.26
N TYR A 279 14.05 2.22 -7.01
CA TYR A 279 14.44 3.14 -8.08
C TYR A 279 15.55 2.53 -8.95
N LEU A 280 16.62 2.01 -8.31
CA LEU A 280 17.77 1.42 -9.02
C LEU A 280 17.35 0.21 -9.85
N LEU A 281 16.52 -0.69 -9.27
CA LEU A 281 16.03 -1.87 -9.99
C LEU A 281 15.11 -1.48 -11.14
N GLY A 282 14.28 -0.46 -10.95
CA GLY A 282 13.43 0.08 -12.03
C GLY A 282 14.26 0.66 -13.18
N TRP A 283 15.33 1.37 -12.84
CA TRP A 283 16.27 1.92 -13.83
C TRP A 283 17.04 0.81 -14.56
N LEU A 284 17.60 -0.13 -13.81
CA LEU A 284 18.37 -1.26 -14.35
C LEU A 284 17.49 -2.14 -15.25
N GLY A 285 16.24 -2.40 -14.84
CA GLY A 285 15.29 -3.20 -15.62
C GLY A 285 14.97 -2.58 -16.98
N ARG A 286 15.00 -1.25 -17.08
CA ARG A 286 14.86 -0.56 -18.37
C ARG A 286 16.03 -0.87 -19.29
N GLU A 287 17.23 -0.74 -18.78
CA GLU A 287 18.48 -0.96 -19.57
C GLU A 287 18.56 -2.42 -20.07
N VAL A 288 18.26 -3.39 -19.21
CA VAL A 288 18.32 -4.84 -19.54
C VAL A 288 17.21 -5.23 -20.54
N SER A 289 16.05 -4.59 -20.45
CA SER A 289 14.91 -4.88 -21.34
C SER A 289 15.14 -4.37 -22.79
N GLU A 290 16.08 -3.46 -23.00
CA GLU A 290 16.48 -2.95 -24.32
C GLU A 290 17.58 -3.78 -24.99
N UNK A 291 18.09 -4.40 -24.26
CA UNK A 291 19.08 -5.26 -24.68
C UNK A 291 18.57 -6.54 -25.01
#